data_37d5460bb995a9e7f5462e2c59f5e36a
#
_entry.id   37d5460bb995a9e7f5462e2c59f5e36a
#
_cell.length_a   1.000
_cell.length_b   1.000
_cell.length_c   1.000
_cell.angle_alpha   90.00
_cell.angle_beta   90.00
_cell.angle_gamma   90.00
#
_symmetry.space_group_name_H-M   'P 1'
#
loop_
_entity.id
_entity.type
_entity.pdbx_description
1 polymer ?
#
loop_
_entity_poly.entity_id
_entity_poly.type
_entity_poly.pdbx_seq_one_letter_code
_entity_poly.pdbx_strand_id
1 'polypeptide(L)'
;GHERGMRSGSLATHQCVGMGEAFRIAKLEMAQDNAKARVLRDRLLNGLSDMEQVFLNGHATQRVPHNINMSFNFVEGESLIMGIKGLAVSSGSACTSASLEPSYVLRALGRSDELAHSSLRMTIGRWTTEEEIDFAIKTIRENVAKLRDLSPLWEMHKDGIDLSTIQWAAH
;
A
#
# COMPACT_ATOMS: atom_id res chain seq x y z
N GLY A 1 2.77 -8.22 40.49
CA GLY A 1 2.88 -7.70 39.16
C GLY A 1 3.95 -6.64 39.03
N HIS A 2 4.91 -6.89 38.16
CA HIS A 2 5.89 -5.87 37.75
C HIS A 2 5.24 -4.82 36.87
N GLU A 3 5.92 -3.71 36.62
CA GLU A 3 5.46 -2.61 35.77
C GLU A 3 4.07 -2.07 36.19
N ARG A 4 3.91 -1.78 37.47
CA ARG A 4 2.64 -1.25 38.04
C ARG A 4 1.43 -2.15 37.76
N GLY A 5 1.64 -3.47 37.66
CA GLY A 5 0.59 -4.43 37.37
C GLY A 5 0.25 -4.60 35.86
N MET A 6 0.86 -3.83 34.99
CA MET A 6 0.56 -3.89 33.55
C MET A 6 1.26 -5.06 32.84
N ARG A 7 2.38 -5.54 33.40
CA ARG A 7 3.14 -6.66 32.84
C ARG A 7 3.78 -7.45 33.95
N SER A 8 3.47 -8.72 34.09
CA SER A 8 4.09 -9.64 35.06
C SER A 8 5.14 -10.55 34.43
N GLY A 9 5.95 -11.17 35.27
CA GLY A 9 7.02 -12.07 34.89
C GLY A 9 8.37 -11.38 34.68
N SER A 10 9.44 -12.21 34.62
CA SER A 10 10.81 -11.73 34.37
C SER A 10 10.93 -11.00 33.05
N LEU A 11 11.78 -9.99 33.00
CA LEU A 11 12.06 -9.26 31.76
C LEU A 11 12.74 -10.20 30.74
N ALA A 12 12.35 -10.07 29.48
CA ALA A 12 13.00 -10.74 28.37
C ALA A 12 14.32 -10.01 28.04
N THR A 13 15.35 -10.22 28.81
CA THR A 13 16.62 -9.47 28.73
C THR A 13 17.24 -9.50 27.33
N HIS A 14 17.19 -10.66 26.66
CA HIS A 14 17.67 -10.80 25.29
C HIS A 14 16.92 -9.92 24.30
N GLN A 15 15.60 -9.75 24.46
CA GLN A 15 14.80 -8.84 23.63
C GLN A 15 15.13 -7.38 23.94
N CYS A 16 15.38 -7.04 25.21
CA CYS A 16 15.77 -5.69 25.59
C CYS A 16 17.14 -5.32 24.99
N VAL A 17 18.11 -6.23 25.04
CA VAL A 17 19.43 -6.04 24.40
C VAL A 17 19.30 -5.92 22.89
N GLY A 18 18.53 -6.83 22.26
CA GLY A 18 18.28 -6.79 20.82
C GLY A 18 17.61 -5.48 20.37
N MET A 19 16.62 -4.99 21.11
CA MET A 19 15.98 -3.71 20.85
C MET A 19 16.96 -2.54 20.98
N GLY A 20 17.79 -2.53 22.04
CA GLY A 20 18.83 -1.51 22.23
C GLY A 20 19.81 -1.47 21.07
N GLU A 21 20.27 -2.62 20.59
CA GLU A 21 21.16 -2.71 19.43
C GLU A 21 20.46 -2.28 18.13
N ALA A 22 19.20 -2.65 17.92
CA ALA A 22 18.43 -2.21 16.77
C ALA A 22 18.29 -0.67 16.72
N PHE A 23 18.01 -0.03 17.87
CA PHE A 23 17.98 1.43 17.96
C PHE A 23 19.36 2.05 17.69
N ARG A 24 20.44 1.45 18.19
CA ARG A 24 21.80 1.93 17.92
C ARG A 24 22.12 1.90 16.42
N ILE A 25 21.83 0.79 15.74
CA ILE A 25 22.02 0.63 14.29
C ILE A 25 21.14 1.63 13.54
N ALA A 26 19.87 1.72 13.88
CA ALA A 26 18.95 2.65 13.23
C ALA A 26 19.42 4.10 13.34
N LYS A 27 19.95 4.52 14.49
CA LYS A 27 20.51 5.87 14.68
C LYS A 27 21.70 6.15 13.76
N LEU A 28 22.54 5.13 13.51
CA LEU A 28 23.73 5.28 12.66
C LEU A 28 23.39 5.25 11.17
N GLU A 29 22.47 4.41 10.76
CA GLU A 29 22.22 4.08 9.35
C GLU A 29 20.94 4.73 8.77
N MET A 30 20.07 5.29 9.63
CA MET A 30 18.76 5.83 9.21
C MET A 30 18.85 6.82 8.06
N ALA A 31 19.86 7.69 8.05
CA ALA A 31 20.01 8.70 6.99
C ALA A 31 20.27 8.04 5.63
N GLN A 32 21.15 7.05 5.58
CA GLN A 32 21.49 6.31 4.37
C GLN A 32 20.33 5.43 3.92
N ASP A 33 19.72 4.70 4.84
CA ASP A 33 18.56 3.85 4.57
C ASP A 33 17.39 4.67 4.00
N ASN A 34 17.11 5.83 4.60
CA ASN A 34 16.06 6.72 4.13
C ASN A 34 16.37 7.32 2.76
N ALA A 35 17.63 7.64 2.47
CA ALA A 35 18.02 8.14 1.15
C ALA A 35 17.79 7.06 0.08
N LYS A 36 18.24 5.83 0.31
CA LYS A 36 17.98 4.69 -0.57
C LYS A 36 16.49 4.44 -0.75
N ALA A 37 15.74 4.38 0.35
CA ALA A 37 14.30 4.14 0.29
C ALA A 37 13.55 5.20 -0.52
N ARG A 38 13.96 6.48 -0.45
CA ARG A 38 13.37 7.55 -1.27
C ARG A 38 13.61 7.31 -2.76
N VAL A 39 14.84 6.98 -3.17
CA VAL A 39 15.16 6.71 -4.57
C VAL A 39 14.30 5.58 -5.12
N LEU A 40 14.24 4.46 -4.40
CA LEU A 40 13.45 3.29 -4.80
C LEU A 40 11.94 3.58 -4.80
N ARG A 41 11.46 4.33 -3.80
CA ARG A 41 10.07 4.79 -3.73
C ARG A 41 9.71 5.66 -4.93
N ASP A 42 10.55 6.62 -5.26
CA ASP A 42 10.29 7.56 -6.35
C ASP A 42 10.34 6.83 -7.70
N ARG A 43 11.21 5.84 -7.85
CA ARG A 43 11.21 4.92 -9.01
C ARG A 43 9.89 4.16 -9.14
N LEU A 44 9.41 3.56 -8.04
CA LEU A 44 8.14 2.83 -8.02
C LEU A 44 6.96 3.76 -8.33
N LEU A 45 6.93 4.93 -7.71
CA LEU A 45 5.88 5.92 -7.93
C LEU A 45 5.86 6.40 -9.38
N ASN A 46 7.02 6.74 -9.94
CA ASN A 46 7.13 7.19 -11.33
C ASN A 46 6.71 6.10 -12.32
N GLY A 47 7.04 4.83 -12.01
CA GLY A 47 6.67 3.70 -12.86
C GLY A 47 5.18 3.32 -12.83
N LEU A 48 4.39 3.90 -11.91
CA LEU A 48 2.96 3.64 -11.78
C LEU A 48 2.08 4.88 -11.98
N SER A 49 2.61 6.10 -11.83
CA SER A 49 1.85 7.33 -11.81
C SER A 49 1.33 7.79 -13.19
N ASP A 50 1.87 7.25 -14.27
CA ASP A 50 1.41 7.48 -15.64
C ASP A 50 0.21 6.59 -16.03
N MET A 51 -0.15 5.64 -15.19
CA MET A 51 -1.33 4.80 -15.39
C MET A 51 -2.59 5.63 -15.15
N GLU A 52 -3.53 5.56 -16.09
CA GLU A 52 -4.82 6.23 -15.98
C GLU A 52 -5.58 5.77 -14.73
N GLN A 53 -6.26 6.69 -14.06
CA GLN A 53 -7.08 6.40 -12.88
C GLN A 53 -6.32 5.70 -11.73
N VAL A 54 -5.06 6.08 -11.54
CA VAL A 54 -4.21 5.64 -10.41
C VAL A 54 -3.86 6.84 -9.55
N PHE A 55 -4.03 6.70 -8.23
CA PHE A 55 -3.94 7.82 -7.30
C PHE A 55 -3.01 7.50 -6.14
N LEU A 56 -2.07 8.40 -5.84
CA LEU A 56 -1.26 8.36 -4.63
C LEU A 56 -2.12 8.77 -3.42
N ASN A 57 -2.12 7.96 -2.39
CA ASN A 57 -2.81 8.25 -1.13
C ASN A 57 -1.88 8.94 -0.12
N GLY A 58 -2.40 9.96 0.54
CA GLY A 58 -1.66 10.80 1.49
C GLY A 58 -0.82 11.89 0.83
N HIS A 59 -0.07 12.63 1.64
CA HIS A 59 0.71 13.77 1.17
C HIS A 59 1.87 13.32 0.28
N ALA A 60 2.14 14.03 -0.79
CA ALA A 60 3.16 13.65 -1.78
C ALA A 60 4.59 13.61 -1.20
N THR A 61 4.93 14.56 -0.32
CA THR A 61 6.28 14.72 0.23
C THR A 61 6.36 14.49 1.74
N GLN A 62 5.34 14.91 2.52
CA GLN A 62 5.31 14.74 3.97
C GLN A 62 4.85 13.32 4.34
N ARG A 63 5.72 12.35 4.11
CA ARG A 63 5.48 10.93 4.36
C ARG A 63 6.76 10.22 4.77
N VAL A 64 6.62 9.07 5.41
CA VAL A 64 7.76 8.19 5.65
C VAL A 64 8.38 7.74 4.32
N PRO A 65 9.71 7.66 4.22
CA PRO A 65 10.38 7.45 2.94
C PRO A 65 10.13 6.07 2.31
N HIS A 66 9.84 5.07 3.11
CA HIS A 66 9.78 3.66 2.70
C HIS A 66 8.37 3.15 2.40
N ASN A 67 7.33 4.00 2.46
CA ASN A 67 5.95 3.57 2.28
C ASN A 67 5.27 4.31 1.12
N ILE A 68 4.56 3.55 0.27
CA ILE A 68 3.62 4.04 -0.73
C ILE A 68 2.28 3.35 -0.52
N ASN A 69 1.21 4.13 -0.60
CA ASN A 69 -0.13 3.60 -0.74
C ASN A 69 -0.76 4.24 -1.99
N MET A 70 -1.24 3.41 -2.90
CA MET A 70 -1.87 3.85 -4.16
C MET A 70 -3.20 3.14 -4.35
N SER A 71 -4.18 3.86 -4.90
CA SER A 71 -5.47 3.31 -5.31
C SER A 71 -5.52 3.15 -6.82
N PHE A 72 -6.06 2.02 -7.28
CA PHE A 72 -6.18 1.65 -8.69
C PHE A 72 -7.66 1.55 -9.04
N ASN A 73 -8.24 2.63 -9.57
CA ASN A 73 -9.68 2.65 -9.89
C ASN A 73 -10.06 1.57 -10.90
N PHE A 74 -11.29 1.08 -10.82
CA PHE A 74 -11.86 -0.01 -11.64
C PHE A 74 -11.19 -1.37 -11.47
N VAL A 75 -10.50 -1.57 -10.34
CA VAL A 75 -9.86 -2.83 -9.97
C VAL A 75 -10.35 -3.23 -8.58
N GLU A 76 -10.75 -4.48 -8.43
CA GLU A 76 -11.07 -5.03 -7.12
C GLU A 76 -9.77 -5.37 -6.39
N GLY A 77 -9.60 -4.83 -5.15
CA GLY A 77 -8.32 -4.84 -4.43
C GLY A 77 -7.84 -6.22 -4.02
N GLU A 78 -8.74 -7.12 -3.62
CA GLU A 78 -8.37 -8.49 -3.27
C GLU A 78 -7.91 -9.28 -4.50
N SER A 79 -8.61 -9.12 -5.62
CA SER A 79 -8.22 -9.72 -6.90
C SER A 79 -6.85 -9.22 -7.36
N LEU A 80 -6.56 -7.94 -7.15
CA LEU A 80 -5.23 -7.39 -7.45
C LEU A 80 -4.16 -8.04 -6.57
N ILE A 81 -4.36 -8.11 -5.25
CA ILE A 81 -3.40 -8.75 -4.33
C ILE A 81 -3.19 -10.22 -4.69
N MET A 82 -4.26 -10.94 -5.00
CA MET A 82 -4.17 -12.35 -5.40
C MET A 82 -3.49 -12.55 -6.77
N GLY A 83 -3.61 -11.56 -7.66
CA GLY A 83 -3.02 -11.60 -9.00
C GLY A 83 -1.50 -11.31 -9.02
N ILE A 84 -1.01 -10.43 -8.16
CA ILE A 84 0.40 -10.02 -8.12
C ILE A 84 1.28 -11.01 -7.36
N LYS A 85 1.32 -12.25 -7.85
CA LYS A 85 2.13 -13.31 -7.27
C LYS A 85 3.61 -12.92 -7.27
N GLY A 86 4.32 -13.24 -6.19
CA GLY A 86 5.73 -12.92 -6.04
C GLY A 86 6.02 -11.56 -5.39
N LEU A 87 4.99 -10.76 -5.08
CA LEU A 87 5.13 -9.52 -4.31
C LEU A 87 4.47 -9.65 -2.93
N ALA A 88 5.21 -9.30 -1.89
CA ALA A 88 4.66 -9.17 -0.54
C ALA A 88 4.11 -7.76 -0.34
N VAL A 89 2.81 -7.62 -0.52
CA VAL A 89 2.07 -6.35 -0.39
C VAL A 89 0.86 -6.53 0.51
N SER A 90 0.18 -5.45 0.86
CA SER A 90 -1.05 -5.54 1.64
C SER A 90 -2.10 -4.53 1.15
N SER A 91 -3.36 -4.83 1.43
CA SER A 91 -4.42 -3.84 1.31
C SER A 91 -4.23 -2.71 2.34
N GLY A 92 -4.86 -1.58 2.11
CA GLY A 92 -4.88 -0.48 3.08
C GLY A 92 -5.56 -0.82 4.41
N SER A 93 -6.32 -1.92 4.45
CA SER A 93 -7.21 -2.31 5.55
C SER A 93 -6.82 -3.67 6.16
N ALA A 94 -5.61 -3.78 6.71
CA ALA A 94 -5.12 -5.05 7.26
C ALA A 94 -5.90 -5.57 8.48
N CYS A 95 -6.61 -4.71 9.22
CA CYS A 95 -7.37 -5.09 10.43
C CYS A 95 -8.84 -5.37 10.18
N THR A 96 -9.37 -5.05 9.01
CA THR A 96 -10.79 -5.22 8.64
C THR A 96 -11.00 -6.26 7.55
N SER A 97 -10.03 -7.16 7.34
CA SER A 97 -10.17 -8.27 6.39
C SER A 97 -11.36 -9.20 6.70
N ALA A 98 -11.96 -9.09 7.90
CA ALA A 98 -13.20 -9.76 8.29
C ALA A 98 -14.44 -8.88 8.11
N SER A 99 -14.30 -7.57 7.84
CA SER A 99 -15.39 -6.64 7.52
C SER A 99 -15.16 -6.07 6.14
N LEU A 100 -16.21 -6.02 5.34
CA LEU A 100 -16.21 -5.40 4.00
C LEU A 100 -16.07 -3.86 4.05
N GLU A 101 -15.66 -3.30 5.20
CA GLU A 101 -15.54 -1.86 5.35
C GLU A 101 -14.20 -1.33 4.82
N PRO A 102 -14.24 -0.26 4.00
CA PRO A 102 -13.03 0.38 3.51
C PRO A 102 -12.24 1.05 4.64
N SER A 103 -10.94 1.23 4.42
CA SER A 103 -10.06 1.88 5.40
C SER A 103 -10.56 3.26 5.80
N TYR A 104 -10.87 3.43 7.09
CA TYR A 104 -11.26 4.74 7.65
C TYR A 104 -10.17 5.81 7.47
N VAL A 105 -8.90 5.40 7.39
CA VAL A 105 -7.77 6.31 7.11
C VAL A 105 -7.88 6.86 5.69
N LEU A 106 -8.15 6.01 4.70
CA LEU A 106 -8.29 6.45 3.30
C LEU A 106 -9.54 7.32 3.11
N ARG A 107 -10.64 6.99 3.79
CA ARG A 107 -11.83 7.86 3.84
C ARG A 107 -11.48 9.24 4.42
N ALA A 108 -10.75 9.29 5.53
CA ALA A 108 -10.29 10.55 6.13
C ALA A 108 -9.36 11.36 5.23
N LEU A 109 -8.65 10.70 4.30
CA LEU A 109 -7.86 11.34 3.25
C LEU A 109 -8.71 11.79 2.04
N GLY A 110 -10.04 11.65 2.10
CA GLY A 110 -10.96 12.07 1.04
C GLY A 110 -11.11 11.08 -0.12
N ARG A 111 -10.73 9.81 0.07
CA ARG A 111 -10.96 8.78 -0.95
C ARG A 111 -12.37 8.23 -0.85
N SER A 112 -12.99 7.97 -2.01
CA SER A 112 -14.25 7.23 -2.08
C SER A 112 -14.05 5.79 -1.61
N ASP A 113 -15.14 5.10 -1.30
CA ASP A 113 -15.08 3.72 -0.83
C ASP A 113 -14.46 2.79 -1.88
N GLU A 114 -14.76 2.97 -3.16
CA GLU A 114 -14.20 2.21 -4.26
C GLU A 114 -12.67 2.39 -4.34
N LEU A 115 -12.18 3.63 -4.24
CA LEU A 115 -10.75 3.91 -4.24
C LEU A 115 -10.06 3.41 -2.97
N ALA A 116 -10.75 3.41 -1.83
CA ALA A 116 -10.20 2.86 -0.60
C ALA A 116 -10.10 1.32 -0.66
N HIS A 117 -11.07 0.64 -1.27
CA HIS A 117 -11.04 -0.81 -1.49
C HIS A 117 -9.98 -1.24 -2.51
N SER A 118 -9.74 -0.45 -3.56
CA SER A 118 -8.74 -0.74 -4.59
C SER A 118 -7.33 -0.31 -4.22
N SER A 119 -7.07 -0.04 -2.94
CA SER A 119 -5.77 0.46 -2.49
C SER A 119 -4.77 -0.66 -2.22
N LEU A 120 -3.53 -0.39 -2.60
CA LEU A 120 -2.39 -1.27 -2.35
C LEU A 120 -1.33 -0.53 -1.54
N ARG A 121 -0.93 -1.11 -0.41
CA ARG A 121 0.17 -0.60 0.41
C ARG A 121 1.44 -1.38 0.10
N MET A 122 2.47 -0.67 -0.30
CA MET A 122 3.78 -1.19 -0.66
C MET A 122 4.83 -0.59 0.28
N THR A 123 5.71 -1.43 0.82
CA THR A 123 6.77 -0.99 1.72
C THR A 123 8.13 -1.46 1.20
N ILE A 124 9.07 -0.53 1.12
CA ILE A 124 10.42 -0.76 0.65
C ILE A 124 11.32 -1.01 1.86
N GLY A 125 12.06 -2.08 1.83
CA GLY A 125 12.99 -2.47 2.90
C GLY A 125 14.43 -1.99 2.64
N ARG A 126 15.28 -2.16 3.66
CA ARG A 126 16.71 -1.85 3.62
C ARG A 126 17.45 -2.58 2.48
N TRP A 127 17.07 -3.82 2.21
CA TRP A 127 17.70 -4.68 1.22
C TRP A 127 17.01 -4.71 -0.15
N THR A 128 15.88 -4.00 -0.29
CA THR A 128 15.19 -3.91 -1.58
C THR A 128 16.12 -3.35 -2.64
N THR A 129 16.09 -3.94 -3.82
CA THR A 129 16.93 -3.58 -4.98
C THR A 129 16.12 -2.84 -6.05
N GLU A 130 16.81 -2.24 -7.01
CA GLU A 130 16.17 -1.61 -8.17
C GLU A 130 15.46 -2.62 -9.06
N GLU A 131 16.04 -3.81 -9.24
CA GLU A 131 15.49 -4.90 -10.02
C GLU A 131 14.17 -5.41 -9.41
N GLU A 132 14.10 -5.47 -8.07
CA GLU A 132 12.85 -5.83 -7.36
C GLU A 132 11.76 -4.77 -7.55
N ILE A 133 12.14 -3.49 -7.58
CA ILE A 133 11.22 -2.39 -7.89
C ILE A 133 10.72 -2.47 -9.33
N ASP A 134 11.60 -2.73 -10.29
CA ASP A 134 11.23 -2.89 -11.71
C ASP A 134 10.30 -4.09 -11.90
N PHE A 135 10.59 -5.20 -11.23
CA PHE A 135 9.70 -6.36 -11.20
C PHE A 135 8.33 -6.01 -10.62
N ALA A 136 8.29 -5.22 -9.52
CA ALA A 136 7.05 -4.78 -8.90
C ALA A 136 6.23 -3.90 -9.84
N ILE A 137 6.86 -2.91 -10.49
CA ILE A 137 6.22 -2.04 -11.48
C ILE A 137 5.58 -2.86 -12.60
N LYS A 138 6.37 -3.74 -13.22
CA LYS A 138 5.89 -4.61 -14.30
C LYS A 138 4.70 -5.44 -13.86
N THR A 139 4.84 -6.16 -12.75
CA THR A 139 3.83 -7.09 -12.24
C THR A 139 2.51 -6.38 -11.90
N ILE A 140 2.59 -5.19 -11.26
CA ILE A 140 1.40 -4.42 -10.92
C ILE A 140 0.71 -3.91 -12.19
N ARG A 141 1.46 -3.34 -13.14
CA ARG A 141 0.90 -2.82 -14.41
C ARG A 141 0.18 -3.91 -15.19
N GLU A 142 0.80 -5.07 -15.36
CA GLU A 142 0.22 -6.21 -16.08
C GLU A 142 -1.07 -6.70 -15.43
N ASN A 143 -1.09 -6.81 -14.10
CA ASN A 143 -2.28 -7.30 -13.39
C ASN A 143 -3.40 -6.26 -13.34
N VAL A 144 -3.09 -4.98 -13.16
CA VAL A 144 -4.10 -3.91 -13.24
C VAL A 144 -4.73 -3.87 -14.63
N ALA A 145 -3.94 -3.93 -15.69
CA ALA A 145 -4.46 -3.97 -17.06
C ALA A 145 -5.40 -5.17 -17.27
N LYS A 146 -4.94 -6.38 -16.89
CA LYS A 146 -5.75 -7.59 -16.98
C LYS A 146 -7.07 -7.53 -16.22
N LEU A 147 -7.07 -6.97 -15.00
CA LEU A 147 -8.29 -6.85 -14.20
C LEU A 147 -9.24 -5.80 -14.77
N ARG A 148 -8.71 -4.70 -15.31
CA ARG A 148 -9.51 -3.68 -16.00
C ARG A 148 -10.15 -4.21 -17.27
N ASP A 149 -9.45 -5.03 -18.05
CA ASP A 149 -10.01 -5.69 -19.24
C ASP A 149 -11.20 -6.62 -18.92
N LEU A 150 -11.31 -7.05 -17.66
CA LEU A 150 -12.44 -7.84 -17.16
C LEU A 150 -13.52 -6.99 -16.48
N SER A 151 -13.32 -5.68 -16.34
CA SER A 151 -14.20 -4.78 -15.60
C SER A 151 -15.16 -4.05 -16.52
N PRO A 152 -16.48 -4.30 -16.46
CA PRO A 152 -17.47 -3.52 -17.23
C PRO A 152 -17.41 -2.03 -16.93
N LEU A 153 -17.07 -1.64 -15.70
CA LEU A 153 -16.93 -0.24 -15.29
C LEU A 153 -15.78 0.45 -16.01
N TRP A 154 -14.70 -0.27 -16.30
CA TRP A 154 -13.58 0.26 -17.06
C TRP A 154 -13.96 0.49 -18.54
N GLU A 155 -14.72 -0.41 -19.14
CA GLU A 155 -15.26 -0.22 -20.49
C GLU A 155 -16.16 1.02 -20.56
N MET A 156 -17.10 1.14 -19.62
CA MET A 156 -18.00 2.30 -19.55
C MET A 156 -17.22 3.60 -19.37
N HIS A 157 -16.17 3.60 -18.55
CA HIS A 157 -15.30 4.77 -18.39
C HIS A 157 -14.59 5.14 -19.71
N LYS A 158 -14.06 4.17 -20.45
CA LYS A 158 -13.44 4.41 -21.77
C LYS A 158 -14.42 4.97 -22.81
N ASP A 159 -15.68 4.55 -22.72
CA ASP A 159 -16.75 5.03 -23.57
C ASP A 159 -17.26 6.44 -23.18
N GLY A 160 -16.66 7.04 -22.13
CA GLY A 160 -17.02 8.38 -21.67
C GLY A 160 -18.34 8.45 -20.89
N ILE A 161 -18.83 7.31 -20.38
CA ILE A 161 -20.04 7.24 -19.58
C ILE A 161 -19.73 7.77 -18.17
N ASP A 162 -20.48 8.76 -17.72
CA ASP A 162 -20.39 9.26 -16.34
C ASP A 162 -21.03 8.26 -15.37
N LEU A 163 -20.19 7.50 -14.66
CA LEU A 163 -20.62 6.47 -13.72
C LEU A 163 -21.38 7.05 -12.52
N SER A 164 -21.22 8.34 -12.19
CA SER A 164 -21.96 8.99 -11.11
C SER A 164 -23.45 9.14 -11.39
N THR A 165 -23.84 9.07 -12.66
CA THR A 165 -25.23 9.19 -13.11
C THR A 165 -25.97 7.85 -13.15
N ILE A 166 -25.27 6.74 -12.97
CA ILE A 166 -25.86 5.40 -13.05
C ILE A 166 -26.57 5.08 -11.75
N GLN A 167 -27.89 4.85 -11.83
CA GLN A 167 -28.65 4.30 -10.71
C GLN A 167 -28.46 2.78 -10.66
N TRP A 168 -27.66 2.33 -9.69
CA TRP A 168 -27.50 0.91 -9.40
C TRP A 168 -28.76 0.41 -8.73
N ALA A 169 -29.38 -0.65 -9.26
CA ALA A 169 -30.51 -1.29 -8.61
C ALA A 169 -30.01 -1.87 -7.26
N ALA A 170 -30.61 -1.40 -6.16
CA ALA A 170 -30.39 -2.01 -4.85
C ALA A 170 -30.96 -3.44 -4.88
N HIS A 171 -30.13 -4.45 -4.66
CA HIS A 171 -30.52 -5.83 -4.45
C HIS A 171 -30.63 -6.12 -2.95
#